data_2c219fd39d80fc23cbaef61d0284e4f5
#
_entry.id   2c219fd39d80fc23cbaef61d0284e4f5
#
_cell.length_a   1.000
_cell.length_b   1.000
_cell.length_c   1.000
_cell.angle_alpha   90.00
_cell.angle_beta   90.00
_cell.angle_gamma   90.00
#
_symmetry.space_group_name_H-M   'P 1'
#
loop_
_entity.id
_entity.type
_entity.pdbx_description
1 polymer ?
#
loop_
_entity_poly.entity_id
_entity_poly.type
_entity_poly.pdbx_seq_one_letter_code
_entity_poly.pdbx_strand_id
1 'polypeptide(L)'
;GNIDKNRIHNLKNTNTGGWAIHGISLRSTTPNTGLYVTNNFIWDVKTYGWTPSSTPIYENSGIQMGTGGGYRLYYNSINMATNPDVPGVSTALYVTTTSGNNIVVNNIFANSQTTGTRYAVYVDGTINPNIFTTINYNDYYSTGATGYIAGGARPNIAAWIAGTGQDANSLA
;
A
#
# COMPACT_ATOMS: atom_id res chain seq x y z
N GLY A 1 17.02 -11.84 -0.24
CA GLY A 1 17.37 -10.63 0.54
C GLY A 1 16.31 -10.30 1.56
N ASN A 2 16.65 -9.45 2.53
CA ASN A 2 15.73 -9.02 3.58
C ASN A 2 15.79 -7.50 3.77
N ILE A 3 14.62 -6.90 3.98
CA ILE A 3 14.42 -5.56 4.56
C ILE A 3 13.70 -5.82 5.88
N ASP A 4 14.41 -5.80 6.99
CA ASP A 4 13.91 -6.30 8.27
C ASP A 4 14.16 -5.33 9.42
N LYS A 5 13.18 -5.21 10.33
CA LYS A 5 13.26 -4.48 11.61
C LYS A 5 13.65 -3.01 11.49
N ASN A 6 13.23 -2.34 10.43
CA ASN A 6 13.49 -0.92 10.26
C ASN A 6 12.37 -0.08 10.90
N ARG A 7 12.76 1.09 11.40
CA ARG A 7 11.85 2.18 11.76
C ARG A 7 12.03 3.29 10.75
N ILE A 8 11.00 3.51 9.95
CA ILE A 8 11.03 4.45 8.84
C ILE A 8 9.97 5.52 9.11
N HIS A 9 10.41 6.74 9.33
CA HIS A 9 9.50 7.83 9.68
C HIS A 9 10.07 9.19 9.33
N ASN A 10 9.25 10.23 9.51
CA ASN A 10 9.60 11.62 9.25
C ASN A 10 10.08 11.81 7.80
N LEU A 11 9.47 11.08 6.87
CA LEU A 11 9.71 11.23 5.45
C LEU A 11 8.79 12.31 4.90
N LYS A 12 9.36 13.41 4.41
CA LYS A 12 8.59 14.55 3.93
C LYS A 12 9.10 15.01 2.56
N ASN A 13 8.18 15.09 1.62
CA ASN A 13 8.40 15.74 0.33
C ASN A 13 7.55 17.00 0.26
N THR A 14 8.21 18.15 0.26
CA THR A 14 7.57 19.48 0.21
C THR A 14 7.53 20.06 -1.20
N ASN A 15 7.94 19.30 -2.21
CA ASN A 15 7.91 19.74 -3.60
C ASN A 15 6.46 19.85 -4.08
N THR A 16 6.10 21.05 -4.52
CA THR A 16 4.74 21.38 -4.99
C THR A 16 4.38 20.77 -6.35
N GLY A 17 5.32 20.11 -7.02
CA GLY A 17 5.11 19.42 -8.30
C GLY A 17 4.38 18.07 -8.20
N GLY A 18 3.87 17.70 -7.04
CA GLY A 18 3.06 16.48 -6.88
C GLY A 18 3.85 15.18 -6.95
N TRP A 19 5.09 15.15 -6.52
CA TRP A 19 5.90 13.95 -6.51
C TRP A 19 5.59 13.05 -5.33
N ALA A 20 5.49 11.75 -5.62
CA ALA A 20 5.24 10.73 -4.62
C ALA A 20 6.38 10.57 -3.62
N ILE A 21 6.04 10.04 -2.44
CA ILE A 21 7.00 9.53 -1.46
C ILE A 21 6.52 8.17 -0.94
N HIS A 22 7.46 7.25 -0.76
CA HIS A 22 7.18 5.92 -0.24
C HIS A 22 8.15 5.60 0.90
N GLY A 23 7.65 4.98 1.96
CA GLY A 23 8.50 4.50 3.05
C GLY A 23 9.48 3.44 2.56
N ILE A 24 8.97 2.43 1.84
CA ILE A 24 9.76 1.42 1.13
C ILE A 24 9.24 1.33 -0.30
N SER A 25 10.13 1.43 -1.30
CA SER A 25 9.78 1.21 -2.71
C SER A 25 10.49 -0.04 -3.23
N LEU A 26 9.70 -1.05 -3.60
CA LEU A 26 10.18 -2.33 -4.12
C LEU A 26 10.06 -2.30 -5.65
N ARG A 27 11.21 -2.35 -6.32
CA ARG A 27 11.27 -2.36 -7.78
C ARG A 27 12.34 -3.34 -8.24
N SER A 28 11.96 -4.26 -9.11
CA SER A 28 12.85 -5.26 -9.68
C SER A 28 12.47 -5.53 -11.13
N THR A 29 13.40 -6.01 -11.91
CA THR A 29 13.12 -6.59 -13.23
C THR A 29 12.79 -8.08 -13.13
N THR A 30 12.96 -8.69 -11.96
CA THR A 30 12.74 -10.12 -11.71
C THR A 30 11.35 -10.37 -11.18
N PRO A 31 10.54 -11.26 -11.78
CA PRO A 31 9.17 -11.54 -11.35
C PRO A 31 9.06 -12.36 -10.05
N ASN A 32 10.15 -12.98 -9.61
CA ASN A 32 10.21 -13.82 -8.41
C ASN A 32 11.47 -13.53 -7.61
N THR A 33 11.54 -12.37 -6.98
CA THR A 33 12.73 -11.91 -6.24
C THR A 33 13.01 -12.71 -4.98
N GLY A 34 11.97 -13.28 -4.35
CA GLY A 34 12.09 -13.89 -3.02
C GLY A 34 12.55 -12.90 -1.94
N LEU A 35 12.36 -11.60 -2.15
CA LEU A 35 12.73 -10.58 -1.19
C LEU A 35 11.73 -10.56 -0.03
N TYR A 36 12.24 -10.68 1.17
CA TYR A 36 11.47 -10.56 2.40
C TYR A 36 11.46 -9.10 2.89
N VAL A 37 10.29 -8.61 3.25
CA VAL A 37 10.08 -7.31 3.89
C VAL A 37 9.34 -7.60 5.20
N THR A 38 10.05 -7.54 6.32
CA THR A 38 9.53 -8.10 7.57
C THR A 38 9.75 -7.17 8.76
N ASN A 39 8.78 -7.16 9.68
CA ASN A 39 8.90 -6.47 10.97
C ASN A 39 9.25 -4.97 10.85
N ASN A 40 8.93 -4.32 9.74
CA ASN A 40 9.20 -2.90 9.60
C ASN A 40 8.05 -2.09 10.20
N PHE A 41 8.40 -0.97 10.83
CA PHE A 41 7.43 0.00 11.30
C PHE A 41 7.59 1.31 10.52
N ILE A 42 6.54 1.71 9.79
CA ILE A 42 6.55 2.85 8.89
C ILE A 42 5.44 3.81 9.29
N TRP A 43 5.80 5.08 9.55
CA TRP A 43 4.82 6.11 9.91
C TRP A 43 5.34 7.50 9.52
N ASP A 44 4.50 8.53 9.63
CA ASP A 44 4.83 9.92 9.32
C ASP A 44 5.49 10.07 7.93
N VAL A 45 4.81 9.51 6.92
CA VAL A 45 5.17 9.64 5.50
C VAL A 45 4.24 10.67 4.89
N LYS A 46 4.80 11.78 4.39
CA LYS A 46 4.05 12.92 3.88
C LYS A 46 4.58 13.41 2.54
N THR A 47 3.73 13.51 1.54
CA THR A 47 3.98 14.31 0.33
C THR A 47 3.27 15.67 0.45
N TYR A 48 3.60 16.61 -0.44
CA TYR A 48 2.82 17.83 -0.62
C TYR A 48 1.38 17.51 -1.03
N GLY A 49 1.19 16.51 -1.87
CA GLY A 49 -0.08 16.12 -2.46
C GLY A 49 -0.24 16.58 -3.91
N TRP A 50 -1.24 16.05 -4.58
CA TRP A 50 -1.52 16.36 -5.97
C TRP A 50 -3.01 16.27 -6.27
N THR A 51 -3.60 17.36 -6.76
CA THR A 51 -5.00 17.42 -7.19
C THR A 51 -5.03 17.82 -8.66
N PRO A 52 -5.69 17.08 -9.55
CA PRO A 52 -6.56 15.93 -9.29
C PRO A 52 -5.85 14.56 -9.46
N SER A 53 -5.18 14.05 -8.45
CA SER A 53 -4.63 12.70 -8.54
C SER A 53 -5.72 11.64 -8.32
N SER A 54 -5.68 10.60 -9.14
CA SER A 54 -6.57 9.44 -9.03
C SER A 54 -5.83 8.18 -8.57
N THR A 55 -4.50 8.24 -8.47
CA THR A 55 -3.66 7.08 -8.15
C THR A 55 -2.53 7.45 -7.19
N PRO A 56 -2.12 6.54 -6.29
CA PRO A 56 -1.02 6.77 -5.36
C PRO A 56 0.37 6.89 -6.01
N ILE A 57 0.47 6.78 -7.32
CA ILE A 57 1.75 6.89 -8.02
C ILE A 57 2.39 8.28 -7.85
N TYR A 58 1.54 9.29 -7.66
CA TYR A 58 1.96 10.69 -7.44
C TYR A 58 1.76 11.16 -6.01
N GLU A 59 1.41 10.22 -5.10
CA GLU A 59 1.06 10.53 -3.74
C GLU A 59 1.93 9.75 -2.75
N ASN A 60 1.43 9.46 -1.57
CA ASN A 60 2.21 8.78 -0.56
C ASN A 60 1.72 7.34 -0.28
N SER A 61 2.68 6.48 -0.04
CA SER A 61 2.40 5.15 0.49
C SER A 61 3.44 4.72 1.52
N GLY A 62 3.03 3.85 2.42
CA GLY A 62 3.96 3.23 3.35
C GLY A 62 4.91 2.30 2.61
N ILE A 63 4.37 1.31 1.90
CA ILE A 63 5.13 0.40 1.04
C ILE A 63 4.57 0.47 -0.39
N GLN A 64 5.47 0.54 -1.37
CA GLN A 64 5.15 0.39 -2.79
C GLN A 64 5.76 -0.90 -3.33
N MET A 65 4.94 -1.75 -3.94
CA MET A 65 5.35 -2.83 -4.83
C MET A 65 5.19 -2.36 -6.27
N GLY A 66 6.27 -1.83 -6.85
CA GLY A 66 6.23 -1.08 -8.10
C GLY A 66 6.35 -1.97 -9.34
N THR A 67 7.38 -2.78 -9.44
CA THR A 67 7.65 -3.67 -10.58
C THR A 67 8.28 -4.96 -10.09
N GLY A 68 8.26 -6.01 -10.95
CA GLY A 68 8.77 -7.32 -10.60
C GLY A 68 7.76 -8.11 -9.78
N GLY A 69 8.23 -8.82 -8.75
CA GLY A 69 7.33 -9.60 -7.91
C GLY A 69 8.02 -10.61 -7.03
N GLY A 70 7.19 -11.53 -6.47
CA GLY A 70 7.68 -12.51 -5.51
C GLY A 70 8.11 -11.87 -4.19
N TYR A 71 7.61 -10.69 -3.89
CA TYR A 71 7.83 -10.01 -2.61
C TYR A 71 7.05 -10.70 -1.49
N ARG A 72 7.65 -10.79 -0.33
CA ARG A 72 7.13 -11.50 0.83
C ARG A 72 7.04 -10.53 2.01
N LEU A 73 5.87 -9.96 2.22
CA LEU A 73 5.58 -8.98 3.26
C LEU A 73 4.97 -9.68 4.47
N TYR A 74 5.69 -9.67 5.60
CA TYR A 74 5.21 -10.27 6.85
C TYR A 74 5.44 -9.35 8.04
N TYR A 75 4.46 -9.26 8.92
CA TYR A 75 4.58 -8.59 10.22
C TYR A 75 5.02 -7.12 10.13
N ASN A 76 4.71 -6.44 9.03
CA ASN A 76 4.95 -5.00 8.95
C ASN A 76 3.79 -4.23 9.56
N SER A 77 4.09 -3.10 10.18
CA SER A 77 3.10 -2.16 10.70
C SER A 77 3.27 -0.82 10.01
N ILE A 78 2.27 -0.42 9.24
CA ILE A 78 2.26 0.83 8.51
C ILE A 78 1.15 1.72 9.05
N ASN A 79 1.47 2.99 9.38
CA ASN A 79 0.49 3.98 9.80
C ASN A 79 0.65 5.28 8.99
N MET A 80 -0.22 5.48 8.02
CA MET A 80 -0.33 6.69 7.22
C MET A 80 -1.23 7.69 7.97
N ALA A 81 -0.66 8.45 8.93
CA ALA A 81 -1.42 9.37 9.79
C ALA A 81 -1.24 10.85 9.41
N THR A 82 -0.14 11.22 8.77
CA THR A 82 0.18 12.62 8.49
C THR A 82 -0.47 13.06 7.18
N ASN A 83 -1.38 14.04 7.24
CA ASN A 83 -2.06 14.55 6.06
C ASN A 83 -1.09 15.22 5.07
N PRO A 84 -1.30 15.06 3.75
CA PRO A 84 -0.66 15.89 2.74
C PRO A 84 -1.09 17.35 2.85
N ASP A 85 -0.32 18.28 2.27
CA ASP A 85 -0.68 19.71 2.25
C ASP A 85 -1.84 19.99 1.27
N VAL A 86 -1.89 19.23 0.18
CA VAL A 86 -2.98 19.25 -0.81
C VAL A 86 -3.63 17.88 -0.85
N PRO A 87 -4.98 17.79 -0.85
CA PRO A 87 -5.68 16.50 -0.94
C PRO A 87 -5.29 15.70 -2.18
N GLY A 88 -5.03 14.42 -2.00
CA GLY A 88 -4.69 13.48 -3.06
C GLY A 88 -5.08 12.06 -2.68
N VAL A 89 -4.41 11.05 -3.22
CA VAL A 89 -4.64 9.63 -2.89
C VAL A 89 -3.50 9.11 -2.03
N SER A 90 -3.83 8.48 -0.91
CA SER A 90 -2.84 7.83 -0.04
C SER A 90 -3.22 6.39 0.31
N THR A 91 -2.22 5.58 0.58
CA THR A 91 -2.43 4.18 0.96
C THR A 91 -1.30 3.64 1.84
N ALA A 92 -1.58 2.70 2.72
CA ALA A 92 -0.52 2.03 3.47
C ALA A 92 0.27 1.06 2.57
N LEU A 93 -0.41 0.30 1.70
CA LEU A 93 0.22 -0.57 0.70
C LEU A 93 -0.25 -0.18 -0.71
N TYR A 94 0.69 0.16 -1.58
CA TYR A 94 0.46 0.41 -3.00
C TYR A 94 1.05 -0.72 -3.85
N VAL A 95 0.25 -1.31 -4.73
CA VAL A 95 0.66 -2.38 -5.63
C VAL A 95 0.34 -1.97 -7.06
N THR A 96 1.35 -1.96 -7.93
CA THR A 96 1.14 -1.69 -9.36
C THR A 96 0.74 -2.96 -10.11
N THR A 97 0.14 -2.80 -11.27
CA THR A 97 -0.25 -3.91 -12.16
C THR A 97 0.92 -4.75 -12.66
N THR A 98 2.12 -4.20 -12.62
CA THR A 98 3.34 -4.88 -13.07
C THR A 98 4.02 -5.70 -11.97
N SER A 99 3.50 -5.63 -10.74
CA SER A 99 3.96 -6.47 -9.64
C SER A 99 3.09 -7.73 -9.54
N GLY A 100 3.70 -8.88 -9.28
CA GLY A 100 2.97 -10.14 -9.19
C GLY A 100 3.62 -11.18 -8.29
N ASN A 101 2.90 -12.29 -8.07
CA ASN A 101 3.36 -13.43 -7.24
C ASN A 101 3.73 -13.05 -5.81
N ASN A 102 3.06 -12.06 -5.24
CA ASN A 102 3.38 -11.52 -3.93
C ASN A 102 2.67 -12.31 -2.82
N ILE A 103 3.30 -12.37 -1.66
CA ILE A 103 2.74 -12.89 -0.42
C ILE A 103 2.66 -11.75 0.58
N VAL A 104 1.45 -11.50 1.11
CA VAL A 104 1.18 -10.38 2.03
C VAL A 104 0.37 -10.93 3.21
N VAL A 105 1.05 -11.22 4.32
CA VAL A 105 0.44 -11.96 5.43
C VAL A 105 0.86 -11.37 6.78
N ASN A 106 -0.08 -11.30 7.73
CA ASN A 106 0.16 -10.84 9.10
C ASN A 106 0.70 -9.40 9.17
N ASN A 107 0.22 -8.49 8.33
CA ASN A 107 0.62 -7.08 8.40
C ASN A 107 -0.52 -6.22 8.97
N ILE A 108 -0.16 -5.05 9.47
CA ILE A 108 -1.09 -3.97 9.83
C ILE A 108 -0.95 -2.85 8.80
N PHE A 109 -2.03 -2.54 8.10
CA PHE A 109 -2.12 -1.48 7.12
C PHE A 109 -3.13 -0.43 7.59
N ALA A 110 -2.65 0.62 8.22
CA ALA A 110 -3.48 1.71 8.72
C ALA A 110 -3.32 2.99 7.87
N ASN A 111 -4.44 3.61 7.54
CA ASN A 111 -4.49 4.95 6.96
C ASN A 111 -5.50 5.81 7.72
N SER A 112 -5.01 6.55 8.70
CA SER A 112 -5.81 7.41 9.57
C SER A 112 -5.79 8.89 9.15
N GLN A 113 -5.28 9.21 7.96
CA GLN A 113 -5.38 10.55 7.37
C GLN A 113 -6.84 10.99 7.27
N THR A 114 -7.08 12.29 7.28
CA THR A 114 -8.44 12.87 7.25
C THR A 114 -8.74 13.68 5.99
N THR A 115 -7.74 13.83 5.10
CA THR A 115 -7.87 14.58 3.84
C THR A 115 -7.57 13.70 2.63
N GLY A 116 -8.15 14.02 1.49
CA GLY A 116 -7.97 13.27 0.24
C GLY A 116 -8.68 11.91 0.22
N THR A 117 -8.35 11.09 -0.77
CA THR A 117 -8.84 9.72 -0.92
C THR A 117 -7.87 8.75 -0.23
N ARG A 118 -8.39 7.90 0.62
CA ARG A 118 -7.61 7.09 1.56
C ARG A 118 -7.98 5.62 1.45
N TYR A 119 -6.94 4.77 1.38
CA TYR A 119 -7.07 3.32 1.38
C TYR A 119 -6.07 2.68 2.33
N ALA A 120 -6.41 1.55 2.90
CA ALA A 120 -5.39 0.72 3.54
C ALA A 120 -4.52 0.03 2.47
N VAL A 121 -5.14 -0.53 1.43
CA VAL A 121 -4.45 -1.15 0.29
C VAL A 121 -4.99 -0.59 -1.03
N TYR A 122 -4.10 -0.25 -1.94
CA TYR A 122 -4.47 0.17 -3.30
C TYR A 122 -3.74 -0.71 -4.32
N VAL A 123 -4.52 -1.40 -5.16
CA VAL A 123 -4.04 -2.17 -6.31
C VAL A 123 -4.42 -1.42 -7.57
N ASP A 124 -3.42 -0.94 -8.30
CA ASP A 124 -3.61 -0.14 -9.52
C ASP A 124 -4.06 -1.00 -10.70
N GLY A 125 -4.89 -0.42 -11.55
CA GLY A 125 -5.29 -0.98 -12.84
C GLY A 125 -6.22 -2.18 -12.80
N THR A 126 -6.22 -2.92 -13.91
CA THR A 126 -7.04 -4.12 -14.09
C THR A 126 -6.51 -5.27 -13.23
N ILE A 127 -7.39 -6.13 -12.73
CA ILE A 127 -6.97 -7.31 -11.96
C ILE A 127 -5.97 -8.14 -12.77
N ASN A 128 -4.74 -8.20 -12.28
CA ASN A 128 -3.86 -9.31 -12.58
C ASN A 128 -4.15 -10.42 -11.57
N PRO A 129 -4.69 -11.57 -11.96
CA PRO A 129 -5.04 -12.65 -11.02
C PRO A 129 -3.81 -13.16 -10.23
N ASN A 130 -2.61 -12.84 -10.69
CA ASN A 130 -1.37 -13.26 -10.09
C ASN A 130 -0.72 -12.16 -9.21
N ILE A 131 -1.40 -11.06 -8.94
CA ILE A 131 -0.83 -10.00 -8.06
C ILE A 131 -0.47 -10.58 -6.70
N PHE A 132 -1.39 -11.33 -6.10
CA PHE A 132 -1.16 -12.02 -4.83
C PHE A 132 -1.19 -13.53 -5.03
N THR A 133 -0.10 -14.22 -4.73
CA THR A 133 -0.14 -15.66 -4.49
C THR A 133 -0.93 -15.94 -3.21
N THR A 134 -0.73 -15.08 -2.20
CA THR A 134 -1.48 -15.11 -0.96
C THR A 134 -1.58 -13.71 -0.38
N ILE A 135 -2.79 -13.29 -0.04
CA ILE A 135 -3.05 -12.18 0.85
C ILE A 135 -4.01 -12.65 1.93
N ASN A 136 -3.61 -12.60 3.21
CA ASN A 136 -4.44 -13.10 4.31
C ASN A 136 -3.88 -12.72 5.68
N TYR A 137 -4.72 -12.81 6.72
CA TYR A 137 -4.35 -12.53 8.12
C TYR A 137 -3.79 -11.12 8.33
N ASN A 138 -4.22 -10.14 7.55
CA ASN A 138 -3.84 -8.76 7.71
C ASN A 138 -4.88 -8.01 8.56
N ASP A 139 -4.47 -6.92 9.16
CA ASP A 139 -5.35 -5.99 9.86
C ASP A 139 -5.39 -4.67 9.08
N TYR A 140 -6.59 -4.23 8.69
CA TYR A 140 -6.79 -3.04 7.88
C TYR A 140 -7.54 -1.98 8.65
N TYR A 141 -7.05 -0.76 8.62
CA TYR A 141 -7.76 0.40 9.11
C TYR A 141 -7.68 1.53 8.09
N SER A 142 -8.82 2.12 7.74
CA SER A 142 -8.85 3.33 6.92
C SER A 142 -10.02 4.22 7.30
N THR A 143 -9.76 5.53 7.38
CA THR A 143 -10.83 6.55 7.49
C THR A 143 -11.56 6.76 6.15
N GLY A 144 -11.07 6.16 5.07
CA GLY A 144 -11.70 6.06 3.75
C GLY A 144 -12.24 4.66 3.50
N ALA A 145 -11.75 3.97 2.47
CA ALA A 145 -12.12 2.60 2.17
C ALA A 145 -11.03 1.61 2.56
N THR A 146 -11.39 0.36 2.83
CA THR A 146 -10.42 -0.72 3.11
C THR A 146 -9.46 -0.89 1.96
N GLY A 147 -9.95 -0.89 0.72
CA GLY A 147 -9.06 -1.06 -0.42
C GLY A 147 -9.60 -0.51 -1.73
N TYR A 148 -8.73 -0.56 -2.73
CA TYR A 148 -9.05 -0.33 -4.13
C TYR A 148 -8.46 -1.45 -4.97
N ILE A 149 -9.28 -2.08 -5.82
CA ILE A 149 -8.84 -3.14 -6.72
C ILE A 149 -9.82 -3.26 -7.90
N ALA A 150 -9.33 -3.65 -9.06
CA ALA A 150 -10.15 -3.86 -10.24
C ALA A 150 -10.95 -2.60 -10.67
N GLY A 151 -10.33 -1.45 -10.60
CA GLY A 151 -10.95 -0.20 -10.99
C GLY A 151 -12.03 0.31 -10.03
N GLY A 152 -12.15 -0.26 -8.81
CA GLY A 152 -13.18 0.13 -7.86
C GLY A 152 -12.75 0.12 -6.40
N ALA A 153 -13.29 1.08 -5.63
CA ALA A 153 -13.11 1.12 -4.20
C ALA A 153 -13.86 -0.04 -3.50
N ARG A 154 -13.27 -0.56 -2.45
CA ARG A 154 -13.82 -1.60 -1.57
C ARG A 154 -14.03 -0.97 -0.19
N PRO A 155 -15.26 -0.55 0.13
CA PRO A 155 -15.50 0.31 1.28
C PRO A 155 -15.27 -0.39 2.63
N ASN A 156 -15.33 -1.71 2.66
CA ASN A 156 -15.17 -2.52 3.88
C ASN A 156 -14.49 -3.86 3.56
N ILE A 157 -14.18 -4.61 4.61
CA ILE A 157 -13.48 -5.89 4.49
C ILE A 157 -14.26 -6.91 3.64
N ALA A 158 -15.57 -6.98 3.74
CA ALA A 158 -16.38 -7.91 2.96
C ALA A 158 -16.28 -7.61 1.45
N ALA A 159 -16.32 -6.33 1.06
CA ALA A 159 -16.13 -5.89 -0.32
C ALA A 159 -14.70 -6.13 -0.80
N TRP A 160 -13.71 -5.99 0.09
CA TRP A 160 -12.31 -6.30 -0.21
C TRP A 160 -12.09 -7.80 -0.48
N ILE A 161 -12.59 -8.66 0.41
CA ILE A 161 -12.57 -10.13 0.25
C ILE A 161 -13.22 -10.53 -1.07
N ALA A 162 -14.40 -9.99 -1.38
CA ALA A 162 -15.08 -10.27 -2.65
C ALA A 162 -14.27 -9.78 -3.87
N GLY A 163 -13.54 -8.67 -3.74
CA GLY A 163 -12.73 -8.10 -4.80
C GLY A 163 -11.42 -8.87 -5.06
N THR A 164 -10.81 -9.40 -4.03
CA THR A 164 -9.55 -10.17 -4.12
C THR A 164 -9.79 -11.66 -4.36
N GLY A 165 -10.93 -12.20 -3.95
CA GLY A 165 -11.18 -13.64 -3.85
C GLY A 165 -10.35 -14.32 -2.75
N GLN A 166 -9.71 -13.55 -1.88
CA GLN A 166 -8.81 -13.99 -0.81
C GLN A 166 -9.08 -13.20 0.47
N ASP A 167 -8.20 -13.29 1.45
CA ASP A 167 -8.16 -12.43 2.65
C ASP A 167 -9.29 -12.71 3.68
N ALA A 168 -9.85 -13.91 3.65
CA ALA A 168 -11.01 -14.26 4.47
C ALA A 168 -10.74 -14.29 5.99
N ASN A 169 -9.48 -14.35 6.41
CA ASN A 169 -9.08 -14.35 7.82
C ASN A 169 -8.48 -13.02 8.27
N SER A 170 -8.68 -11.97 7.49
CA SER A 170 -8.20 -10.62 7.81
C SER A 170 -9.28 -9.81 8.53
N LEU A 171 -8.85 -8.73 9.22
CA LEU A 171 -9.70 -7.84 10.00
C LEU A 171 -9.73 -6.43 9.39
N ALA A 172 -10.80 -5.66 9.68
CA ALA A 172 -10.89 -4.22 9.40
C ALA A 172 -11.97 -3.56 10.27
#